data_de98e8613ba44839f4c6dc1be501b05d
#
_entry.id   de98e8613ba44839f4c6dc1be501b05d
#
_cell.length_a   1.000
_cell.length_b   1.000
_cell.length_c   1.000
_cell.angle_alpha   90.00
_cell.angle_beta   90.00
_cell.angle_gamma   90.00
#
_symmetry.space_group_name_H-M   'P 1'
#
loop_
_entity.id
_entity.type
_entity.pdbx_description
1 polymer ?
#
loop_
_entity_poly.entity_id
_entity_poly.type
_entity_poly.pdbx_seq_one_letter_code
_entity_poly.pdbx_strand_id
1 'polypeptide(L)'
;MKRNASAVWNGGLKDGKGTISTDSGVLSNTQYSFSTRFEDGVGTNPEELIAAAHAGCFSMALSGQLGQAGLTADSIRTTASVKLEKGDAGFAITSVHLDVKAKVPGADQEAFEKAANNAKAGCPVSKVLKAEITIDATLEV
;
A
#
# COMPACT_ATOMS: atom_id res chain seq x y z
N MET A 1 -13.40 3.72 15.79
CA MET A 1 -13.04 2.37 15.29
C MET A 1 -11.53 2.19 15.39
N LYS A 2 -11.09 1.09 16.00
CA LYS A 2 -9.67 0.78 16.16
C LYS A 2 -9.36 -0.57 15.52
N ARG A 3 -8.18 -0.69 14.95
CA ARG A 3 -7.63 -1.95 14.45
C ARG A 3 -6.26 -2.16 15.05
N ASN A 4 -5.96 -3.37 15.48
CA ASN A 4 -4.74 -3.65 16.24
C ASN A 4 -3.91 -4.73 15.56
N ALA A 5 -2.61 -4.55 15.69
CA ALA A 5 -1.60 -5.54 15.34
C ALA A 5 -0.51 -5.49 16.39
N SER A 6 0.29 -6.52 16.46
CA SER A 6 1.38 -6.62 17.42
C SER A 6 2.61 -7.23 16.79
N ALA A 7 3.75 -6.97 17.40
CA ALA A 7 5.01 -7.55 16.96
C ALA A 7 5.85 -7.94 18.18
N VAL A 8 6.62 -9.00 18.02
CA VAL A 8 7.60 -9.42 19.01
C VAL A 8 8.97 -9.49 18.33
N TRP A 9 9.99 -8.92 18.96
CA TRP A 9 11.36 -8.98 18.48
C TRP A 9 12.25 -9.58 19.56
N ASN A 10 13.09 -10.53 19.19
CA ASN A 10 14.03 -11.18 20.08
C ASN A 10 15.43 -11.10 19.50
N GLY A 11 16.37 -10.59 20.30
CA GLY A 11 17.77 -10.53 19.92
C GLY A 11 18.21 -9.19 19.33
N GLY A 12 19.39 -9.17 18.76
CA GLY A 12 19.97 -8.00 18.15
C GLY A 12 19.36 -7.66 16.80
N LEU A 13 19.73 -6.52 16.24
CA LEU A 13 19.15 -6.06 14.99
C LEU A 13 19.42 -7.02 13.82
N LYS A 14 20.67 -7.45 13.66
CA LYS A 14 21.05 -8.26 12.49
C LYS A 14 20.82 -9.75 12.67
N ASP A 15 20.97 -10.26 13.88
CA ASP A 15 20.87 -11.70 14.18
C ASP A 15 19.57 -12.08 14.90
N GLY A 16 18.76 -11.10 15.27
CA GLY A 16 17.50 -11.32 15.93
C GLY A 16 16.40 -11.83 14.98
N LYS A 17 15.26 -12.15 15.57
CA LYS A 17 14.08 -12.66 14.85
C LYS A 17 12.83 -12.00 15.40
N GLY A 18 11.88 -11.76 14.50
CA GLY A 18 10.62 -11.17 14.87
C GLY A 18 9.43 -11.88 14.28
N THR A 19 8.28 -11.61 14.84
CA THR A 19 6.98 -12.05 14.32
C THR A 19 5.99 -10.91 14.39
N ILE A 20 5.06 -10.89 13.44
CA ILE A 20 3.98 -9.92 13.34
C ILE A 20 2.66 -10.68 13.34
N SER A 21 1.69 -10.19 14.11
CA SER A 21 0.35 -10.74 14.18
C SER A 21 -0.68 -9.64 14.09
N THR A 22 -1.85 -9.96 13.51
CA THR A 22 -2.99 -9.05 13.46
C THR A 22 -4.14 -9.66 14.26
N ASP A 23 -5.02 -8.80 14.79
CA ASP A 23 -6.18 -9.27 15.55
C ASP A 23 -7.12 -10.13 14.70
N SER A 24 -7.15 -9.89 13.38
CA SER A 24 -7.95 -10.71 12.45
C SER A 24 -7.41 -12.13 12.28
N GLY A 25 -6.14 -12.36 12.65
CA GLY A 25 -5.47 -13.64 12.44
C GLY A 25 -4.95 -13.85 11.01
N VAL A 26 -5.14 -12.88 10.12
CA VAL A 26 -4.61 -12.97 8.74
C VAL A 26 -3.09 -13.06 8.74
N LEU A 27 -2.45 -12.29 9.62
CA LEU A 27 -1.05 -12.52 9.97
C LEU A 27 -1.04 -13.14 11.37
N SER A 28 -0.39 -14.28 11.51
CA SER A 28 -0.30 -14.99 12.78
C SER A 28 1.14 -15.47 12.97
N ASN A 29 1.86 -14.80 13.86
CA ASN A 29 3.28 -15.06 14.10
C ASN A 29 4.09 -15.10 12.81
N THR A 30 3.78 -14.18 11.90
CA THR A 30 4.42 -14.11 10.59
C THR A 30 5.84 -13.58 10.75
N GLN A 31 6.79 -14.31 10.20
CA GLN A 31 8.21 -14.04 10.35
C GLN A 31 8.65 -12.77 9.66
N TYR A 32 9.47 -11.99 10.35
CA TYR A 32 10.22 -10.89 9.75
C TYR A 32 11.57 -10.75 10.45
N SER A 33 12.54 -10.15 9.75
CA SER A 33 13.91 -10.04 10.25
C SER A 33 14.65 -8.93 9.50
N PHE A 34 15.90 -8.69 9.88
CA PHE A 34 16.79 -7.83 9.11
C PHE A 34 16.89 -8.30 7.65
N SER A 35 17.04 -9.61 7.45
CA SER A 35 17.13 -10.22 6.12
C SER A 35 15.86 -10.01 5.29
N THR A 36 14.67 -10.10 5.87
CA THR A 36 13.41 -9.91 5.13
C THR A 36 13.17 -8.44 4.77
N ARG A 37 13.81 -7.52 5.46
CA ARG A 37 13.65 -6.08 5.23
C ARG A 37 14.71 -5.51 4.28
N PHE A 38 15.95 -5.93 4.43
CA PHE A 38 17.09 -5.35 3.73
C PHE A 38 17.80 -6.32 2.76
N GLU A 39 17.40 -7.59 2.76
CA GLU A 39 17.99 -8.64 1.95
C GLU A 39 16.87 -9.51 1.35
N ASP A 40 17.17 -10.76 1.00
CA ASP A 40 16.24 -11.69 0.35
C ASP A 40 15.68 -12.78 1.30
N GLY A 41 15.59 -12.51 2.59
CA GLY A 41 15.07 -13.46 3.56
C GLY A 41 13.59 -13.82 3.34
N VAL A 42 13.19 -14.98 3.86
CA VAL A 42 11.80 -15.46 3.78
C VAL A 42 10.96 -14.84 4.91
N GLY A 43 9.84 -14.23 4.55
CA GLY A 43 8.93 -13.60 5.50
C GLY A 43 8.42 -12.28 4.95
N THR A 44 7.79 -11.50 5.81
CA THR A 44 7.29 -10.17 5.45
C THR A 44 8.23 -9.08 5.98
N ASN A 45 7.86 -7.82 5.72
CA ASN A 45 8.56 -6.66 6.25
C ASN A 45 7.61 -5.46 6.36
N PRO A 46 7.96 -4.44 7.14
CA PRO A 46 7.08 -3.28 7.33
C PRO A 46 6.70 -2.57 6.04
N GLU A 47 7.64 -2.42 5.10
CA GLU A 47 7.42 -1.69 3.87
C GLU A 47 6.45 -2.42 2.94
N GLU A 48 6.55 -3.74 2.86
CA GLU A 48 5.61 -4.58 2.13
C GLU A 48 4.20 -4.49 2.72
N LEU A 49 4.08 -4.46 4.05
CA LEU A 49 2.78 -4.33 4.73
C LEU A 49 2.17 -2.96 4.48
N ILE A 50 2.97 -1.89 4.47
CA ILE A 50 2.51 -0.56 4.09
C ILE A 50 2.04 -0.55 2.64
N ALA A 51 2.79 -1.19 1.75
CA ALA A 51 2.40 -1.32 0.33
C ALA A 51 1.05 -2.03 0.19
N ALA A 52 0.85 -3.13 0.91
CA ALA A 52 -0.41 -3.87 0.89
C ALA A 52 -1.57 -3.00 1.38
N ALA A 53 -1.37 -2.28 2.49
CA ALA A 53 -2.37 -1.36 3.04
C ALA A 53 -2.71 -0.25 2.04
N HIS A 54 -1.70 0.34 1.40
CA HIS A 54 -1.90 1.43 0.44
C HIS A 54 -2.63 0.95 -0.81
N ALA A 55 -2.22 -0.19 -1.37
CA ALA A 55 -2.87 -0.77 -2.54
C ALA A 55 -4.36 -1.06 -2.28
N GLY A 56 -4.68 -1.63 -1.12
CA GLY A 56 -6.06 -1.92 -0.72
C GLY A 56 -6.88 -0.66 -0.51
N CYS A 57 -6.35 0.29 0.24
CA CYS A 57 -7.01 1.56 0.53
C CYS A 57 -7.27 2.36 -0.75
N PHE A 58 -6.27 2.48 -1.61
CA PHE A 58 -6.41 3.21 -2.88
C PHE A 58 -7.48 2.57 -3.77
N SER A 59 -7.45 1.23 -3.91
CA SER A 59 -8.41 0.53 -4.76
C SER A 59 -9.86 0.78 -4.32
N MET A 60 -10.12 0.75 -3.03
CA MET A 60 -11.44 1.06 -2.49
C MET A 60 -11.80 2.54 -2.68
N ALA A 61 -10.84 3.43 -2.48
CA ALA A 61 -11.06 4.87 -2.69
C ALA A 61 -11.40 5.17 -4.15
N LEU A 62 -10.70 4.53 -5.09
CA LEU A 62 -11.00 4.67 -6.51
C LEU A 62 -12.41 4.15 -6.83
N SER A 63 -12.77 2.99 -6.31
CA SER A 63 -14.12 2.44 -6.48
C SER A 63 -15.18 3.43 -5.99
N GLY A 64 -14.95 4.06 -4.83
CA GLY A 64 -15.85 5.08 -4.29
C GLY A 64 -15.96 6.32 -5.18
N GLN A 65 -14.83 6.80 -5.69
CA GLN A 65 -14.80 7.96 -6.60
C GLN A 65 -15.52 7.67 -7.92
N LEU A 66 -15.31 6.48 -8.47
CA LEU A 66 -16.03 6.05 -9.68
C LEU A 66 -17.53 5.97 -9.42
N GLY A 67 -17.94 5.46 -8.24
CA GLY A 67 -19.34 5.40 -7.85
C GLY A 67 -20.01 6.76 -7.81
N GLN A 68 -19.30 7.79 -7.34
CA GLN A 68 -19.81 9.17 -7.34
C GLN A 68 -20.03 9.70 -8.76
N ALA A 69 -19.30 9.18 -9.74
CA ALA A 69 -19.48 9.51 -11.15
C ALA A 69 -20.48 8.60 -11.87
N GLY A 70 -21.17 7.73 -11.12
CA GLY A 70 -22.12 6.79 -11.68
C GLY A 70 -21.49 5.60 -12.39
N LEU A 71 -20.24 5.30 -12.09
CA LEU A 71 -19.47 4.23 -12.73
C LEU A 71 -19.18 3.10 -11.76
N THR A 72 -19.11 1.88 -12.27
CA THR A 72 -18.74 0.69 -11.49
C THR A 72 -17.63 -0.05 -12.22
N ALA A 73 -16.51 -0.25 -11.54
CA ALA A 73 -15.41 -1.01 -12.10
C ALA A 73 -15.70 -2.51 -12.04
N ASP A 74 -15.36 -3.22 -13.11
CA ASP A 74 -15.33 -4.68 -13.10
C ASP A 74 -14.13 -5.16 -12.26
N SER A 75 -13.00 -4.46 -12.37
CA SER A 75 -11.82 -4.76 -11.60
C SER A 75 -10.95 -3.53 -11.44
N ILE A 76 -10.28 -3.45 -10.29
CA ILE A 76 -9.22 -2.46 -10.02
C ILE A 76 -8.02 -3.25 -9.50
N ARG A 77 -6.91 -3.17 -10.21
CA ARG A 77 -5.67 -3.83 -9.83
C ARG A 77 -4.64 -2.76 -9.50
N THR A 78 -4.18 -2.76 -8.26
CA THR A 78 -3.19 -1.77 -7.79
C THR A 78 -1.97 -2.47 -7.27
N THR A 79 -0.80 -2.07 -7.78
CA THR A 79 0.49 -2.44 -7.22
C THR A 79 1.09 -1.20 -6.60
N ALA A 80 1.37 -1.24 -5.31
CA ALA A 80 2.06 -0.16 -4.61
C ALA A 80 3.51 -0.54 -4.40
N SER A 81 4.42 0.36 -4.73
CA SER A 81 5.85 0.18 -4.54
C SER A 81 6.35 1.21 -3.55
N VAL A 82 6.72 0.76 -2.36
CA VAL A 82 7.22 1.60 -1.27
C VAL A 82 8.74 1.62 -1.33
N LYS A 83 9.30 2.82 -1.40
CA LYS A 83 10.75 3.00 -1.49
C LYS A 83 11.34 3.37 -0.13
N LEU A 84 12.27 2.56 0.34
CA LEU A 84 13.03 2.81 1.56
C LEU A 84 14.43 3.27 1.16
N GLU A 85 14.84 4.45 1.61
CA GLU A 85 16.14 5.03 1.28
C GLU A 85 16.90 5.42 2.54
N LYS A 86 18.22 5.26 2.50
CA LYS A 86 19.10 5.72 3.55
C LYS A 86 19.56 7.15 3.25
N GLY A 87 19.21 8.08 4.13
CA GLY A 87 19.66 9.46 4.07
C GLY A 87 20.56 9.81 5.24
N ASP A 88 20.87 11.09 5.39
CA ASP A 88 21.74 11.59 6.47
C ASP A 88 21.15 11.33 7.85
N ALA A 89 19.84 11.34 7.99
CA ALA A 89 19.13 11.09 9.24
C ALA A 89 18.75 9.62 9.45
N GLY A 90 19.22 8.71 8.60
CA GLY A 90 18.87 7.28 8.65
C GLY A 90 17.94 6.85 7.53
N PHE A 91 17.30 5.71 7.70
CA PHE A 91 16.35 5.18 6.73
C PHE A 91 15.01 5.92 6.77
N ALA A 92 14.46 6.17 5.60
CA ALA A 92 13.14 6.79 5.47
C ALA A 92 12.38 6.21 4.28
N ILE A 93 11.07 6.12 4.42
CA ILE A 93 10.18 5.84 3.30
C ILE A 93 9.99 7.16 2.56
N THR A 94 10.55 7.26 1.36
CA THR A 94 10.62 8.53 0.62
C THR A 94 9.54 8.68 -0.43
N SER A 95 9.05 7.57 -0.99
CA SER A 95 8.00 7.62 -2.01
C SER A 95 7.23 6.33 -2.05
N VAL A 96 5.99 6.42 -2.55
CA VAL A 96 5.17 5.28 -2.92
C VAL A 96 4.68 5.51 -4.34
N HIS A 97 4.89 4.55 -5.21
CA HIS A 97 4.34 4.58 -6.56
C HIS A 97 3.16 3.61 -6.67
N LEU A 98 2.04 4.11 -7.19
CA LEU A 98 0.84 3.32 -7.44
C LEU A 98 0.71 3.04 -8.94
N ASP A 99 0.77 1.78 -9.32
CA ASP A 99 0.50 1.33 -10.68
C ASP A 99 -0.90 0.71 -10.69
N VAL A 100 -1.82 1.32 -11.42
CA VAL A 100 -3.25 1.00 -11.37
C VAL A 100 -3.75 0.62 -12.74
N LYS A 101 -4.42 -0.51 -12.83
CA LYS A 101 -5.13 -0.96 -14.03
C LYS A 101 -6.57 -1.23 -13.65
N ALA A 102 -7.50 -0.47 -14.22
CA ALA A 102 -8.92 -0.60 -13.92
C ALA A 102 -9.71 -0.86 -15.17
N LYS A 103 -10.61 -1.84 -15.10
CA LYS A 103 -11.60 -2.08 -16.15
C LYS A 103 -12.92 -1.46 -15.70
N VAL A 104 -13.34 -0.40 -16.37
CA VAL A 104 -14.52 0.38 -15.99
C VAL A 104 -15.41 0.58 -17.23
N PRO A 105 -16.39 -0.31 -17.46
CA PRO A 105 -17.27 -0.17 -18.62
C PRO A 105 -17.98 1.18 -18.63
N GLY A 106 -17.98 1.83 -19.78
CA GLY A 106 -18.67 3.11 -20.00
C GLY A 106 -17.93 4.34 -19.50
N ALA A 107 -16.73 4.20 -18.94
CA ALA A 107 -15.96 5.35 -18.47
C ALA A 107 -15.23 6.05 -19.62
N ASP A 108 -15.16 7.38 -19.57
CA ASP A 108 -14.23 8.13 -20.39
C ASP A 108 -12.93 8.40 -19.63
N GLN A 109 -11.88 8.72 -20.38
CA GLN A 109 -10.54 8.91 -19.82
C GLN A 109 -10.48 10.06 -18.81
N GLU A 110 -11.17 11.16 -19.09
CA GLU A 110 -11.19 12.34 -18.22
C GLU A 110 -11.83 12.03 -16.86
N ALA A 111 -12.99 11.38 -16.87
CA ALA A 111 -13.69 10.99 -15.63
C ALA A 111 -12.85 10.00 -14.82
N PHE A 112 -12.20 9.06 -15.49
CA PHE A 112 -11.33 8.09 -14.84
C PHE A 112 -10.11 8.76 -14.19
N GLU A 113 -9.42 9.63 -14.90
CA GLU A 113 -8.25 10.35 -14.37
C GLU A 113 -8.60 11.21 -13.17
N LYS A 114 -9.75 11.90 -13.24
CA LYS A 114 -10.23 12.69 -12.11
C LYS A 114 -10.48 11.82 -10.88
N ALA A 115 -11.15 10.68 -11.08
CA ALA A 115 -11.41 9.72 -10.00
C ALA A 115 -10.10 9.18 -9.41
N ALA A 116 -9.15 8.82 -10.26
CA ALA A 116 -7.85 8.30 -9.84
C ALA A 116 -7.05 9.32 -9.02
N ASN A 117 -7.01 10.58 -9.47
CA ASN A 117 -6.30 11.64 -8.76
C ASN A 117 -6.98 11.99 -7.43
N ASN A 118 -8.30 11.99 -7.38
CA ASN A 118 -9.04 12.20 -6.15
C ASN A 118 -8.80 11.06 -5.15
N ALA A 119 -8.78 9.83 -5.63
CA ALA A 119 -8.50 8.65 -4.80
C ALA A 119 -7.07 8.69 -4.26
N LYS A 120 -6.10 9.08 -5.09
CA LYS A 120 -4.69 9.23 -4.67
C LYS A 120 -4.56 10.21 -3.51
N ALA A 121 -5.20 11.36 -3.61
CA ALA A 121 -5.12 12.40 -2.59
C ALA A 121 -5.98 12.08 -1.36
N GLY A 122 -7.12 11.43 -1.54
CA GLY A 122 -8.12 11.23 -0.50
C GLY A 122 -8.02 9.93 0.28
N CYS A 123 -7.31 8.95 -0.23
CA CYS A 123 -7.11 7.67 0.45
C CYS A 123 -6.45 7.90 1.82
N PRO A 124 -7.03 7.38 2.92
CA PRO A 124 -6.47 7.61 4.26
C PRO A 124 -5.01 7.20 4.42
N VAL A 125 -4.57 6.14 3.75
CA VAL A 125 -3.17 5.73 3.80
C VAL A 125 -2.28 6.75 3.09
N SER A 126 -2.70 7.28 1.93
CA SER A 126 -1.97 8.37 1.27
C SER A 126 -1.81 9.58 2.18
N LYS A 127 -2.86 9.91 2.94
CA LYS A 127 -2.84 11.07 3.85
C LYS A 127 -1.91 10.90 5.05
N VAL A 128 -1.78 9.67 5.56
CA VAL A 128 -0.96 9.43 6.75
C VAL A 128 0.53 9.31 6.42
N LEU A 129 0.86 8.93 5.21
CA LEU A 129 2.26 8.75 4.79
C LEU A 129 2.90 10.11 4.47
N LYS A 130 4.01 10.38 5.13
CA LYS A 130 4.84 11.55 4.81
C LYS A 130 5.84 11.17 3.73
N ALA A 131 5.32 10.93 2.52
CA ALA A 131 6.09 10.46 1.38
C ALA A 131 5.48 11.03 0.11
N GLU A 132 6.25 11.10 -0.96
CA GLU A 132 5.75 11.47 -2.27
C GLU A 132 4.92 10.31 -2.84
N ILE A 133 3.69 10.58 -3.25
CA ILE A 133 2.81 9.58 -3.86
C ILE A 133 2.70 9.88 -5.35
N THR A 134 3.12 8.95 -6.18
CA THR A 134 2.99 9.04 -7.63
C THR A 134 2.04 7.96 -8.15
N ILE A 135 1.48 8.16 -9.33
CA ILE A 135 0.51 7.23 -9.89
C ILE A 135 0.67 7.12 -11.42
N ASP A 136 0.54 5.90 -11.90
CA ASP A 136 0.27 5.58 -13.31
C ASP A 136 -1.06 4.82 -13.32
N ALA A 137 -2.09 5.43 -13.87
CA ALA A 137 -3.42 4.84 -13.90
C ALA A 137 -3.84 4.58 -15.35
N THR A 138 -4.18 3.34 -15.64
CA THR A 138 -4.61 2.88 -16.97
C THR A 138 -6.07 2.45 -16.94
N LEU A 139 -6.85 3.01 -17.83
CA LEU A 139 -8.26 2.68 -18.01
C LEU A 139 -8.43 1.65 -19.12
N GLU A 140 -9.19 0.62 -18.82
CA GLU A 140 -9.68 -0.36 -19.77
C GLU A 140 -11.21 -0.30 -19.75
N VAL A 141 -11.86 -0.20 -20.90
CA VAL A 141 -13.31 -0.07 -20.99
C VAL A 141 -14.00 -1.30 -21.56
#